data_a023d8e97e5dca08bc24e7c7308a9814
#
_entry.id   a023d8e97e5dca08bc24e7c7308a9814
#
_cell.length_a   1.000
_cell.length_b   1.000
_cell.length_c   1.000
_cell.angle_alpha   90.00
_cell.angle_beta   90.00
_cell.angle_gamma   90.00
#
_symmetry.space_group_name_H-M   'P 1'
#
loop_
_entity.id
_entity.type
_entity.pdbx_description
1 polymer ?
#
loop_
_entity_poly.entity_id
_entity_poly.type
_entity_poly.pdbx_seq_one_letter_code
_entity_poly.pdbx_strand_id
1 'polypeptide(L)'
;MDTLSVGNPVFELAHIYNCLIGFSEWDHEHIKRFQGYDFETAQTFWAKALAAYLETEDEAEIRKAEGKIRIVSYTRLLSRSIRHREYETETGSHEFGLWKSELLELLNKTDTLLI
;
A
#
# COMPACT_ATOMS: atom_id res chain seq x y z
N MET A 1 7.69 -20.47 4.92
CA MET A 1 7.51 -19.07 5.30
C MET A 1 8.73 -18.26 4.86
N ASP A 2 8.47 -17.09 4.33
CA ASP A 2 9.54 -16.19 3.91
C ASP A 2 10.28 -15.64 5.14
N THR A 3 11.59 -15.82 5.19
CA THR A 3 12.40 -15.33 6.30
C THR A 3 12.42 -13.80 6.39
N LEU A 4 12.20 -13.10 5.28
CA LEU A 4 12.14 -11.64 5.29
C LEU A 4 10.91 -11.12 6.04
N SER A 5 9.82 -11.88 6.06
CA SER A 5 8.62 -11.48 6.78
C SER A 5 8.69 -11.76 8.28
N VAL A 6 9.63 -12.58 8.73
CA VAL A 6 9.77 -12.92 10.15
C VAL A 6 10.36 -11.76 10.96
N GLY A 7 11.36 -11.08 10.42
CA GLY A 7 12.02 -9.99 11.12
C GLY A 7 11.54 -8.60 10.75
N ASN A 8 10.68 -8.48 9.71
CA ASN A 8 10.26 -7.18 9.21
C ASN A 8 8.77 -7.21 8.86
N PRO A 9 7.95 -6.46 9.59
CA PRO A 9 6.50 -6.44 9.39
C PRO A 9 6.03 -5.72 8.11
N VAL A 10 6.95 -5.17 7.32
CA VAL A 10 6.60 -4.39 6.13
C VAL A 10 5.67 -5.16 5.19
N PHE A 11 5.87 -6.48 5.06
CA PHE A 11 5.06 -7.29 4.15
C PHE A 11 3.63 -7.48 4.62
N GLU A 12 3.44 -7.66 5.93
CA GLU A 12 2.10 -7.76 6.50
C GLU A 12 1.38 -6.42 6.47
N LEU A 13 2.08 -5.35 6.81
CA LEU A 13 1.52 -4.01 6.77
C LEU A 13 1.16 -3.61 5.35
N ALA A 14 1.95 -4.03 4.35
CA ALA A 14 1.63 -3.78 2.95
C ALA A 14 0.35 -4.49 2.53
N HIS A 15 0.12 -5.70 3.03
CA HIS A 15 -1.12 -6.43 2.76
C HIS A 15 -2.32 -5.68 3.34
N ILE A 16 -2.22 -5.22 4.58
CA ILE A 16 -3.28 -4.45 5.23
C ILE A 16 -3.52 -3.13 4.48
N TYR A 17 -2.45 -2.44 4.10
CA TYR A 17 -2.55 -1.22 3.31
C TYR A 17 -3.33 -1.46 2.01
N ASN A 18 -3.02 -2.53 1.29
CA ASN A 18 -3.70 -2.84 0.04
C ASN A 18 -5.19 -3.12 0.26
N CYS A 19 -5.54 -3.83 1.33
CA CYS A 19 -6.94 -4.12 1.63
C CYS A 19 -7.74 -2.87 1.98
N LEU A 20 -7.12 -1.92 2.69
CA LEU A 20 -7.79 -0.71 3.15
C LEU A 20 -7.69 0.45 2.16
N ILE A 21 -6.53 0.64 1.56
CA ILE A 21 -6.20 1.83 0.78
C ILE A 21 -5.79 1.50 -0.66
N GLY A 22 -4.83 0.60 -0.84
CA GLY A 22 -4.17 0.39 -2.13
C GLY A 22 -5.09 0.14 -3.31
N PHE A 23 -6.04 -0.77 -3.16
CA PHE A 23 -7.01 -1.07 -4.22
C PHE A 23 -7.99 0.07 -4.47
N SER A 24 -8.17 0.95 -3.50
CA SER A 24 -9.15 2.03 -3.56
C SER A 24 -8.52 3.40 -3.74
N GLU A 25 -7.20 3.48 -3.84
CA GLU A 25 -6.48 4.75 -3.91
C GLU A 25 -6.92 5.61 -5.09
N TRP A 26 -7.20 4.98 -6.22
CA TRP A 26 -7.63 5.66 -7.43
C TRP A 26 -9.10 5.39 -7.77
N ASP A 27 -9.78 4.55 -6.98
CA ASP A 27 -11.21 4.29 -7.07
C ASP A 27 -11.76 4.09 -5.66
N HIS A 28 -12.14 5.18 -5.03
CA HIS A 28 -12.59 5.19 -3.62
C HIS A 28 -13.84 4.33 -3.39
N GLU A 29 -14.62 4.08 -4.42
CA GLU A 29 -15.81 3.24 -4.30
C GLU A 29 -15.46 1.76 -4.15
N HIS A 30 -14.24 1.36 -4.50
CA HIS A 30 -13.80 -0.03 -4.40
C HIS A 30 -13.97 -0.57 -2.98
N ILE A 31 -13.45 0.15 -1.97
CA ILE A 31 -13.53 -0.30 -0.59
C ILE A 31 -14.97 -0.35 -0.10
N LYS A 32 -15.81 0.59 -0.53
CA LYS A 32 -17.22 0.60 -0.17
C LYS A 32 -17.94 -0.62 -0.73
N ARG A 33 -17.65 -1.00 -1.98
CA ARG A 33 -18.24 -2.18 -2.62
C ARG A 33 -17.81 -3.49 -1.96
N PHE A 34 -16.55 -3.61 -1.56
CA PHE A 34 -16.00 -4.87 -1.10
C PHE A 34 -15.88 -4.99 0.41
N GLN A 35 -15.71 -3.88 1.14
CA GLN A 35 -15.53 -3.87 2.58
C GLN A 35 -16.67 -3.20 3.33
N GLY A 36 -17.50 -2.44 2.66
CA GLY A 36 -18.69 -1.82 3.26
C GLY A 36 -18.46 -0.50 3.96
N TYR A 37 -17.25 0.08 3.92
CA TYR A 37 -17.01 1.40 4.51
C TYR A 37 -16.42 2.40 3.50
N ASP A 38 -16.49 3.69 3.87
CA ASP A 38 -15.95 4.77 3.06
C ASP A 38 -14.44 4.71 3.00
N PHE A 39 -13.87 5.23 1.92
CA PHE A 39 -12.44 5.40 1.79
C PHE A 39 -11.86 6.26 2.92
N GLU A 40 -12.56 7.31 3.29
CA GLU A 40 -12.14 8.19 4.39
C GLU A 40 -12.05 7.45 5.73
N THR A 41 -13.02 6.58 6.01
CA THR A 41 -13.00 5.72 7.20
C THR A 41 -11.81 4.77 7.16
N ALA A 42 -11.53 4.19 5.99
CA ALA A 42 -10.39 3.30 5.80
C ALA A 42 -9.06 4.03 6.03
N GLN A 43 -8.93 5.25 5.53
CA GLN A 43 -7.74 6.07 5.75
C GLN A 43 -7.51 6.36 7.24
N THR A 44 -8.58 6.69 7.95
CA THR A 44 -8.51 6.96 9.39
C THR A 44 -8.09 5.70 10.15
N PHE A 45 -8.69 4.57 9.81
CA PHE A 45 -8.34 3.29 10.43
C PHE A 45 -6.88 2.94 10.18
N TRP A 46 -6.42 3.08 8.95
CA TRP A 46 -5.03 2.80 8.57
C TRP A 46 -4.05 3.68 9.36
N ALA A 47 -4.30 4.99 9.42
CA ALA A 47 -3.43 5.92 10.12
C ALA A 47 -3.29 5.56 11.61
N LYS A 48 -4.41 5.23 12.26
CA LYS A 48 -4.41 4.84 13.67
C LYS A 48 -3.73 3.50 13.90
N ALA A 49 -3.98 2.54 13.02
CA ALA A 49 -3.37 1.21 13.12
C ALA A 49 -1.85 1.30 12.96
N LEU A 50 -1.39 2.09 11.99
CA LEU A 50 0.04 2.26 11.74
C LEU A 50 0.73 2.95 12.92
N ALA A 51 0.15 4.03 13.43
CA ALA A 51 0.70 4.73 14.58
C ALA A 51 0.78 3.82 15.82
N ALA A 52 -0.26 3.05 16.06
CA ALA A 52 -0.29 2.09 17.17
C ALA A 52 0.77 0.99 17.01
N TYR A 53 0.92 0.48 15.80
CA TYR A 53 1.90 -0.56 15.52
C TYR A 53 3.33 -0.04 15.73
N LEU A 54 3.62 1.17 15.26
CA LEU A 54 4.94 1.78 15.39
C LEU A 54 5.21 2.34 16.79
N GLU A 55 4.16 2.43 17.61
CA GLU A 55 4.25 2.98 18.97
C GLU A 55 4.84 4.40 18.97
N THR A 56 4.48 5.21 17.99
CA THR A 56 4.97 6.58 17.85
C THR A 56 3.87 7.51 17.38
N GLU A 57 3.99 8.78 17.76
CA GLU A 57 3.14 9.85 17.26
C GLU A 57 3.93 10.81 16.36
N ASP A 58 5.21 10.51 16.13
CA ASP A 58 6.08 11.32 15.27
C ASP A 58 5.67 11.12 13.80
N GLU A 59 5.09 12.16 13.21
CA GLU A 59 4.61 12.11 11.82
C GLU A 59 5.72 11.79 10.82
N ALA A 60 6.95 12.26 11.08
CA ALA A 60 8.06 11.99 10.18
C ALA A 60 8.41 10.50 10.15
N GLU A 61 8.40 9.84 11.31
CA GLU A 61 8.65 8.41 11.41
C GLU A 61 7.53 7.61 10.76
N ILE A 62 6.28 8.02 10.98
CA ILE A 62 5.10 7.36 10.41
C ILE A 62 5.15 7.46 8.88
N ARG A 63 5.44 8.63 8.32
CA ARG A 63 5.54 8.83 6.88
C ARG A 63 6.66 8.01 6.25
N LYS A 64 7.79 7.92 6.94
CA LYS A 64 8.93 7.14 6.47
C LYS A 64 8.58 5.65 6.40
N ALA A 65 7.95 5.13 7.45
CA ALA A 65 7.49 3.75 7.48
C ALA A 65 6.42 3.51 6.42
N GLU A 66 5.47 4.41 6.27
CA GLU A 66 4.42 4.29 5.26
C GLU A 66 5.00 4.26 3.85
N GLY A 67 6.03 5.07 3.57
CA GLY A 67 6.71 5.04 2.28
C GLY A 67 7.27 3.67 1.96
N LYS A 68 7.89 3.01 2.93
CA LYS A 68 8.42 1.66 2.77
C LYS A 68 7.31 0.64 2.55
N ILE A 69 6.23 0.75 3.29
CA ILE A 69 5.06 -0.11 3.16
C ILE A 69 4.44 0.04 1.77
N ARG A 70 4.34 1.26 1.27
CA ARG A 70 3.78 1.54 -0.05
C ARG A 70 4.65 0.97 -1.18
N ILE A 71 5.97 0.93 -1.01
CA ILE A 71 6.85 0.28 -2.00
C ILE A 71 6.47 -1.18 -2.17
N VAL A 72 6.35 -1.92 -1.07
CA VAL A 72 5.96 -3.33 -1.12
C VAL A 72 4.53 -3.47 -1.64
N SER A 73 3.64 -2.61 -1.18
CA SER A 73 2.24 -2.58 -1.58
C SER A 73 2.09 -2.43 -3.10
N TYR A 74 2.71 -1.41 -3.68
CA TYR A 74 2.62 -1.15 -5.12
C TYR A 74 3.28 -2.25 -5.94
N THR A 75 4.39 -2.81 -5.46
CA THR A 75 5.04 -3.94 -6.11
C THR A 75 4.07 -5.12 -6.21
N ARG A 76 3.33 -5.41 -5.15
CA ARG A 76 2.33 -6.48 -5.14
C ARG A 76 1.16 -6.18 -6.06
N LEU A 77 0.69 -4.93 -6.09
CA LEU A 77 -0.40 -4.52 -6.96
C LEU A 77 -0.01 -4.63 -8.44
N LEU A 78 1.20 -4.22 -8.79
CA LEU A 78 1.70 -4.34 -10.15
C LEU A 78 1.85 -5.80 -10.55
N SER A 79 2.39 -6.62 -9.66
CA SER A 79 2.55 -8.05 -9.88
C SER A 79 1.20 -8.75 -10.09
N ARG A 80 0.20 -8.39 -9.28
CA ARG A 80 -1.15 -8.90 -9.42
C ARG A 80 -1.76 -8.50 -10.76
N SER A 81 -1.58 -7.24 -11.14
CA SER A 81 -2.09 -6.72 -12.42
C SER A 81 -1.50 -7.50 -13.60
N ILE A 82 -0.22 -7.83 -13.55
CA ILE A 82 0.45 -8.62 -14.58
C ILE A 82 -0.12 -10.05 -14.62
N ARG A 83 -0.21 -10.71 -13.46
CA ARG A 83 -0.71 -12.09 -13.38
C ARG A 83 -2.15 -12.24 -13.88
N HIS A 84 -2.99 -11.25 -13.58
CA HIS A 84 -4.40 -11.28 -13.98
C HIS A 84 -4.68 -10.52 -15.27
N ARG A 85 -3.63 -9.99 -15.90
CA ARG A 85 -3.71 -9.23 -17.15
C ARG A 85 -4.63 -8.01 -17.06
N GLU A 86 -4.77 -7.46 -15.87
CA GLU A 86 -5.60 -6.28 -15.63
C GLU A 86 -5.09 -5.05 -16.38
N TYR A 87 -3.77 -4.98 -16.62
CA TYR A 87 -3.15 -3.89 -17.36
C TYR A 87 -3.62 -3.81 -18.82
N GLU A 88 -4.27 -4.84 -19.33
CA GLU A 88 -4.82 -4.88 -20.69
C GLU A 88 -6.15 -4.16 -20.81
N THR A 89 -6.82 -3.89 -19.67
CA THR A 89 -8.06 -3.10 -19.67
C THR A 89 -7.72 -1.63 -19.57
N GLU A 90 -8.66 -0.75 -20.00
CA GLU A 90 -8.45 0.69 -19.93
C GLU A 90 -8.25 1.16 -18.49
N THR A 91 -9.14 0.75 -17.58
CA THR A 91 -9.04 1.10 -16.16
C THR A 91 -7.78 0.51 -15.52
N GLY A 92 -7.52 -0.77 -15.76
CA GLY A 92 -6.36 -1.46 -15.22
C GLY A 92 -5.04 -0.86 -15.71
N SER A 93 -4.98 -0.49 -16.98
CA SER A 93 -3.81 0.18 -17.55
C SER A 93 -3.54 1.52 -16.89
N HIS A 94 -4.59 2.30 -16.64
CA HIS A 94 -4.50 3.59 -15.96
C HIS A 94 -3.97 3.42 -14.54
N GLU A 95 -4.56 2.51 -13.77
CA GLU A 95 -4.12 2.23 -12.40
C GLU A 95 -2.69 1.71 -12.37
N PHE A 96 -2.33 0.82 -13.28
CA PHE A 96 -0.97 0.29 -13.39
C PHE A 96 0.05 1.42 -13.57
N GLY A 97 -0.25 2.36 -14.45
CA GLY A 97 0.62 3.52 -14.68
C GLY A 97 0.77 4.39 -13.44
N LEU A 98 -0.31 4.62 -12.71
CA LEU A 98 -0.29 5.42 -11.49
C LEU A 98 0.52 4.74 -10.38
N TRP A 99 0.29 3.46 -10.14
CA TRP A 99 1.05 2.70 -9.13
C TRP A 99 2.53 2.64 -9.48
N LYS A 100 2.85 2.42 -10.75
CA LYS A 100 4.24 2.36 -11.22
C LYS A 100 4.94 3.70 -10.99
N SER A 101 4.29 4.81 -11.32
CA SER A 101 4.83 6.15 -11.13
C SER A 101 5.12 6.44 -9.65
N GLU A 102 4.18 6.12 -8.78
CA GLU A 102 4.35 6.29 -7.33
C GLU A 102 5.48 5.42 -6.78
N LEU A 103 5.56 4.17 -7.26
CA LEU A 103 6.60 3.25 -6.84
C LEU A 103 7.99 3.79 -7.19
N LEU A 104 8.17 4.26 -8.42
CA LEU A 104 9.45 4.81 -8.86
C LEU A 104 9.86 6.02 -8.03
N GLU A 105 8.91 6.90 -7.72
CA GLU A 105 9.17 8.06 -6.88
C GLU A 105 9.62 7.65 -5.47
N LEU A 106 8.92 6.69 -4.87
CA LEU A 106 9.26 6.18 -3.54
C LEU A 106 10.63 5.50 -3.50
N LEU A 107 10.96 4.74 -4.54
CA LEU A 107 12.26 4.07 -4.62
C LEU A 107 13.43 5.07 -4.66
N ASN A 108 13.23 6.23 -5.27
CA ASN A 108 14.24 7.27 -5.32
C ASN A 108 14.50 7.91 -3.95
N LYS A 109 13.56 7.79 -3.03
CA LYS A 109 13.63 8.42 -1.70
C LYS A 109 13.94 7.45 -0.57
N THR A 110 14.02 6.16 -0.86
CA THR A 110 14.09 5.13 0.18
C THR A 110 15.34 4.25 0.01
N ASP A 111 16.13 4.15 1.09
CA ASP A 111 17.37 3.37 1.07
C ASP A 111 17.17 1.93 1.54
N THR A 112 16.19 1.67 2.39
CA THR A 112 15.94 0.35 2.96
C THR A 112 14.47 0.15 3.25
N LEU A 113 14.03 -1.11 3.18
CA LEU A 113 12.65 -1.47 3.52
C LEU A 113 12.47 -1.90 4.98
N LEU A 114 13.54 -1.89 5.76
CA LEU A 114 13.45 -2.21 7.18
C LEU A 114 12.66 -1.14 7.94
N ILE A 115 11.73 -1.58 8.74
CA ILE A 115 10.91 -0.69 9.57
C ILE A 115 11.39 -0.69 11.01
#